data_a72899c9f93698c7d924c8e3ae70d8c0
#
_entry.id   a72899c9f93698c7d924c8e3ae70d8c0
#
_cell.length_a   1.000
_cell.length_b   1.000
_cell.length_c   1.000
_cell.angle_alpha   90.00
_cell.angle_beta   90.00
_cell.angle_gamma   90.00
#
_symmetry.space_group_name_H-M   'P 1'
#
loop_
_entity.id
_entity.type
_entity.pdbx_description
1 polymer ?
#
loop_
_entity_poly.entity_id
_entity_poly.type
_entity_poly.pdbx_seq_one_letter_code
_entity_poly.pdbx_strand_id
1 'polypeptide(L)'
;MNTLNSAIYGQLQTKLFTGFEVMAGIRADYTRYFNHANFNQTVYDELGLRTDNVISTFQLQPRIQFTWDVNDKHQDIIRLGAGIFGSDLNNYSMINNMLFDGTKVASVDIQGNLVPTPNFPAYRKDPSTAPGVDLFNNPNIQKISTINMNSKDARVPVVYKLNASYTHFFSDRLRVGISAYANWARHNYMYVDRNMVDEPYFRIAAEGNRGVFVPAESINTKNGATDWMQ
;
A
#
# COMPACT_ATOMS: atom_id res chain seq x y z
N MET A 1 2.03 16.36 -8.78
CA MET A 1 1.51 15.12 -9.43
C MET A 1 0.11 15.41 -9.93
N ASN A 2 -0.20 15.09 -11.17
CA ASN A 2 -1.50 15.32 -11.77
C ASN A 2 -2.22 13.97 -11.92
N THR A 3 -3.50 13.92 -11.50
CA THR A 3 -4.32 12.71 -11.57
C THR A 3 -5.70 13.03 -12.14
N LEU A 4 -6.29 12.10 -12.86
CA LEU A 4 -7.69 12.12 -13.29
C LEU A 4 -8.40 10.93 -12.66
N ASN A 5 -9.41 11.19 -11.84
CA ASN A 5 -10.29 10.18 -11.27
C ASN A 5 -11.61 10.17 -12.03
N SER A 6 -12.03 9.02 -12.48
CA SER A 6 -13.27 8.83 -13.21
C SER A 6 -14.05 7.66 -12.63
N ALA A 7 -15.36 7.79 -12.55
CA ALA A 7 -16.22 6.73 -12.08
C ALA A 7 -17.55 6.72 -12.86
N ILE A 8 -18.05 5.52 -13.12
CA ILE A 8 -19.40 5.29 -13.63
C ILE A 8 -20.10 4.27 -12.74
N TYR A 9 -21.35 4.46 -12.45
CA TYR A 9 -22.14 3.51 -11.67
C TYR A 9 -23.57 3.41 -12.17
N GLY A 10 -24.17 2.23 -11.91
CA GLY A 10 -25.60 1.99 -12.09
C GLY A 10 -26.13 1.18 -10.91
N GLN A 11 -27.35 1.48 -10.49
CA GLN A 11 -28.01 0.80 -9.39
C GLN A 11 -29.49 0.57 -9.73
N LEU A 12 -29.98 -0.60 -9.34
CA LEU A 12 -31.38 -0.97 -9.38
C LEU A 12 -31.84 -1.31 -7.96
N GLN A 13 -33.00 -0.78 -7.59
CA GLN A 13 -33.70 -1.14 -6.36
C GLN A 13 -35.13 -1.53 -6.70
N THR A 14 -35.57 -2.69 -6.26
CA THR A 14 -36.89 -3.20 -6.58
C THR A 14 -37.44 -4.07 -5.46
N LYS A 15 -38.76 -4.08 -5.31
CA LYS A 15 -39.48 -5.04 -4.48
C LYS A 15 -39.87 -6.22 -5.33
N LEU A 16 -39.41 -7.42 -4.99
CA LEU A 16 -39.75 -8.66 -5.69
C LEU A 16 -41.12 -9.23 -5.23
N PHE A 17 -41.41 -9.08 -3.96
CA PHE A 17 -42.71 -9.40 -3.34
C PHE A 17 -42.87 -8.58 -2.06
N THR A 18 -44.04 -8.66 -1.44
CA THR A 18 -44.35 -7.93 -0.20
C THR A 18 -43.33 -8.21 0.89
N GLY A 19 -42.72 -7.17 1.46
CA GLY A 19 -41.68 -7.25 2.48
C GLY A 19 -40.27 -7.62 1.97
N PHE A 20 -40.08 -7.96 0.69
CA PHE A 20 -38.77 -8.35 0.16
C PHE A 20 -38.25 -7.38 -0.90
N GLU A 21 -37.14 -6.75 -0.58
CA GLU A 21 -36.49 -5.76 -1.42
C GLU A 21 -35.07 -6.20 -1.82
N VAL A 22 -34.71 -5.94 -3.07
CA VAL A 22 -33.36 -6.17 -3.61
C VAL A 22 -32.80 -4.86 -4.11
N MET A 23 -31.56 -4.59 -3.71
CA MET A 23 -30.74 -3.53 -4.27
C MET A 23 -29.51 -4.16 -4.91
N ALA A 24 -29.29 -3.95 -6.19
CA ALA A 24 -28.12 -4.41 -6.91
C ALA A 24 -27.47 -3.22 -7.62
N GLY A 25 -26.15 -3.16 -7.62
CA GLY A 25 -25.41 -2.07 -8.27
C GLY A 25 -24.04 -2.53 -8.74
N ILE A 26 -23.52 -1.79 -9.69
CA ILE A 26 -22.18 -1.95 -10.20
C ILE A 26 -21.54 -0.58 -10.34
N ARG A 27 -20.29 -0.46 -9.93
CA ARG A 27 -19.48 0.74 -10.06
C ARG A 27 -18.14 0.37 -10.70
N ALA A 28 -17.71 1.16 -11.67
CA ALA A 28 -16.38 1.07 -12.25
C ALA A 28 -15.62 2.36 -11.96
N ASP A 29 -14.47 2.24 -11.34
CA ASP A 29 -13.56 3.35 -11.03
C ASP A 29 -12.27 3.19 -11.82
N TYR A 30 -11.75 4.32 -12.28
CA TYR A 30 -10.48 4.40 -12.97
C TYR A 30 -9.75 5.68 -12.55
N THR A 31 -8.49 5.53 -12.12
CA THR A 31 -7.60 6.65 -11.84
C THR A 31 -6.43 6.63 -12.82
N ARG A 32 -6.19 7.74 -13.50
CA ARG A 32 -5.03 7.92 -14.37
C ARG A 32 -4.01 8.84 -13.69
N TYR A 33 -2.77 8.36 -13.61
CA TYR A 33 -1.63 9.17 -13.24
C TYR A 33 -0.93 9.67 -14.50
N PHE A 34 -0.72 10.99 -14.60
CA PHE A 34 -0.03 11.61 -15.73
C PHE A 34 1.49 11.68 -15.51
N ASN A 35 1.93 11.52 -14.29
CA ASN A 35 3.33 11.50 -13.90
C ASN A 35 3.70 10.11 -13.37
N HIS A 36 4.88 9.66 -13.70
CA HIS A 36 5.47 8.40 -13.22
C HIS A 36 6.96 8.59 -12.91
N ALA A 37 7.58 7.62 -12.27
CA ALA A 37 9.02 7.56 -12.04
C ALA A 37 9.79 7.48 -13.35
N ASN A 38 11.04 7.91 -13.34
CA ASN A 38 11.92 7.72 -14.49
C ASN A 38 12.34 6.26 -14.61
N PHE A 39 12.55 5.81 -15.83
CA PHE A 39 13.21 4.54 -16.08
C PHE A 39 14.68 4.65 -15.69
N ASN A 40 15.16 3.71 -14.87
CA ASN A 40 16.56 3.62 -14.46
C ASN A 40 17.19 2.41 -15.13
N GLN A 41 18.09 2.67 -16.08
CA GLN A 41 18.75 1.64 -16.88
C GLN A 41 19.63 0.73 -16.01
N THR A 42 20.37 1.28 -15.04
CA THR A 42 21.23 0.50 -14.15
C THR A 42 20.44 -0.51 -13.33
N VAL A 43 19.29 -0.11 -12.79
CA VAL A 43 18.38 -1.02 -12.04
C VAL A 43 17.88 -2.13 -12.96
N TYR A 44 17.56 -1.78 -14.20
CA TYR A 44 17.09 -2.77 -15.15
C TYR A 44 18.18 -3.79 -15.55
N ASP A 45 19.39 -3.32 -15.76
CA ASP A 45 20.52 -4.16 -16.15
C ASP A 45 20.94 -5.10 -15.02
N GLU A 46 20.94 -4.62 -13.76
CA GLU A 46 21.35 -5.40 -12.58
C GLU A 46 20.27 -6.34 -12.04
N LEU A 47 19.00 -5.87 -12.02
CA LEU A 47 17.91 -6.58 -11.33
C LEU A 47 16.81 -7.07 -12.28
N GLY A 48 16.82 -6.68 -13.56
CA GLY A 48 15.75 -6.97 -14.51
C GLY A 48 14.43 -6.28 -14.16
N LEU A 49 14.44 -5.24 -13.30
CA LEU A 49 13.26 -4.57 -12.78
C LEU A 49 13.11 -3.16 -13.36
N ARG A 50 11.88 -2.79 -13.67
CA ARG A 50 11.57 -1.44 -14.17
C ARG A 50 11.14 -0.53 -13.03
N THR A 51 11.75 0.65 -12.95
CA THR A 51 11.42 1.69 -11.97
C THR A 51 10.18 2.50 -12.35
N ASP A 52 9.81 2.52 -13.63
CA ASP A 52 8.73 3.34 -14.19
C ASP A 52 7.37 2.61 -14.26
N ASN A 53 7.23 1.46 -13.61
CA ASN A 53 5.95 0.76 -13.53
C ASN A 53 4.89 1.58 -12.80
N VAL A 54 3.68 1.59 -13.34
CA VAL A 54 2.52 2.29 -12.77
C VAL A 54 1.52 1.25 -12.25
N ILE A 55 0.93 1.53 -11.09
CA ILE A 55 -0.10 0.64 -10.51
C ILE A 55 -1.35 0.67 -11.37
N SER A 56 -1.91 -0.50 -11.67
CA SER A 56 -3.21 -0.61 -12.34
C SER A 56 -4.33 -0.18 -11.39
N THR A 57 -5.14 0.78 -11.83
CA THR A 57 -6.14 1.45 -10.99
C THR A 57 -7.58 1.18 -11.40
N PHE A 58 -7.81 0.35 -12.43
CA PHE A 58 -9.17 -0.03 -12.80
C PHE A 58 -9.78 -0.99 -11.77
N GLN A 59 -10.97 -0.65 -11.29
CA GLN A 59 -11.70 -1.42 -10.28
C GLN A 59 -13.16 -1.58 -10.68
N LEU A 60 -13.63 -2.81 -10.67
CA LEU A 60 -15.04 -3.14 -10.86
C LEU A 60 -15.63 -3.57 -9.51
N GLN A 61 -16.69 -2.90 -9.07
CA GLN A 61 -17.24 -3.00 -7.73
C GLN A 61 -18.74 -3.35 -7.76
N PRO A 62 -19.11 -4.61 -8.05
CA PRO A 62 -20.49 -5.07 -7.93
C PRO A 62 -20.90 -5.15 -6.46
N ARG A 63 -22.19 -4.87 -6.20
CA ARG A 63 -22.80 -4.93 -4.87
C ARG A 63 -24.21 -5.46 -5.00
N ILE A 64 -24.65 -6.25 -4.02
CA ILE A 64 -26.03 -6.71 -3.90
C ILE A 64 -26.43 -6.69 -2.43
N GLN A 65 -27.65 -6.27 -2.17
CA GLN A 65 -28.26 -6.31 -0.85
C GLN A 65 -29.69 -6.81 -0.95
N PHE A 66 -30.05 -7.68 -0.03
CA PHE A 66 -31.40 -8.16 0.19
C PHE A 66 -31.89 -7.62 1.53
N THR A 67 -33.10 -7.13 1.57
CA THR A 67 -33.79 -6.77 2.81
C THR A 67 -35.12 -7.49 2.82
N TRP A 68 -35.37 -8.28 3.86
CA TRP A 68 -36.61 -9.00 4.04
C TRP A 68 -37.25 -8.63 5.36
N ASP A 69 -38.39 -7.98 5.27
CA ASP A 69 -39.33 -7.78 6.37
C ASP A 69 -40.29 -8.96 6.40
N VAL A 70 -40.06 -9.89 7.33
CA VAL A 70 -40.80 -11.12 7.41
C VAL A 70 -42.26 -10.80 7.81
N ASN A 71 -43.21 -11.23 7.00
CA ASN A 71 -44.64 -10.97 7.16
C ASN A 71 -45.07 -9.49 7.01
N ASP A 72 -44.20 -8.60 6.50
CA ASP A 72 -44.49 -7.18 6.25
C ASP A 72 -45.05 -6.41 7.49
N LYS A 73 -44.60 -6.80 8.68
CA LYS A 73 -45.05 -6.25 9.96
C LYS A 73 -43.98 -5.37 10.64
N HIS A 74 -42.85 -5.20 10.00
CA HIS A 74 -41.69 -4.47 10.53
C HIS A 74 -41.18 -4.98 11.89
N GLN A 75 -41.53 -6.25 12.22
CA GLN A 75 -41.09 -6.91 13.46
C GLN A 75 -39.79 -7.69 13.28
N ASP A 76 -39.64 -8.41 12.17
CA ASP A 76 -38.53 -9.28 11.88
C ASP A 76 -37.86 -8.86 10.57
N ILE A 77 -36.69 -8.28 10.65
CA ILE A 77 -35.97 -7.79 9.49
C ILE A 77 -34.66 -8.56 9.31
N ILE A 78 -34.54 -9.21 8.16
CA ILE A 78 -33.31 -9.89 7.73
C ILE A 78 -32.65 -9.04 6.63
N ARG A 79 -31.34 -8.82 6.75
CA ARG A 79 -30.53 -8.19 5.69
C ARG A 79 -29.35 -9.05 5.36
N LEU A 80 -29.14 -9.26 4.07
CA LEU A 80 -27.97 -9.94 3.52
C LEU A 80 -27.33 -9.00 2.50
N GLY A 81 -26.01 -8.89 2.53
CA GLY A 81 -25.28 -8.07 1.58
C GLY A 81 -23.98 -8.73 1.16
N ALA A 82 -23.63 -8.52 -0.10
CA ALA A 82 -22.36 -8.92 -0.67
C ALA A 82 -21.83 -7.82 -1.60
N GLY A 83 -20.53 -7.66 -1.67
CA GLY A 83 -19.96 -6.73 -2.62
C GLY A 83 -18.44 -6.74 -2.66
N ILE A 84 -17.93 -6.17 -3.75
CA ILE A 84 -16.52 -5.89 -3.94
C ILE A 84 -16.33 -4.38 -3.74
N PHE A 85 -15.35 -4.01 -2.92
CA PHE A 85 -15.04 -2.63 -2.59
C PHE A 85 -13.56 -2.37 -2.90
N GLY A 86 -13.30 -1.42 -3.74
CA GLY A 86 -11.96 -0.94 -3.98
C GLY A 86 -11.57 0.13 -2.96
N SER A 87 -10.29 0.27 -2.71
CA SER A 87 -9.75 1.41 -1.98
C SER A 87 -9.21 2.45 -2.96
N ASP A 88 -9.09 3.69 -2.51
CA ASP A 88 -8.33 4.69 -3.25
C ASP A 88 -6.84 4.36 -3.18
N LEU A 89 -6.14 4.67 -4.26
CA LEU A 89 -4.70 4.54 -4.27
C LEU A 89 -4.09 5.58 -3.32
N ASN A 90 -3.20 5.13 -2.46
CA ASN A 90 -2.40 6.04 -1.66
C ASN A 90 -1.39 6.79 -2.57
N ASN A 91 -1.65 8.06 -2.82
CA ASN A 91 -0.78 8.92 -3.62
C ASN A 91 0.66 8.97 -3.12
N TYR A 92 0.87 8.75 -1.82
CA TYR A 92 2.19 8.66 -1.23
C TYR A 92 3.08 7.62 -1.91
N SER A 93 2.55 6.43 -2.21
CA SER A 93 3.28 5.38 -2.90
C SER A 93 3.80 5.84 -4.27
N MET A 94 2.95 6.52 -5.06
CA MET A 94 3.33 7.04 -6.37
C MET A 94 4.35 8.17 -6.28
N ILE A 95 4.18 9.09 -5.33
CA ILE A 95 5.13 10.19 -5.09
C ILE A 95 6.48 9.63 -4.65
N ASN A 96 6.46 8.67 -3.74
CA ASN A 96 7.66 8.02 -3.22
C ASN A 96 8.47 7.35 -4.34
N ASN A 97 7.81 6.63 -5.24
CA ASN A 97 8.50 6.03 -6.40
C ASN A 97 9.07 7.08 -7.36
N MET A 98 8.37 8.19 -7.56
CA MET A 98 8.88 9.28 -8.42
C MET A 98 10.08 10.01 -7.82
N LEU A 99 10.17 10.10 -6.49
CA LEU A 99 11.32 10.72 -5.80
C LEU A 99 12.51 9.77 -5.76
N PHE A 100 12.26 8.50 -5.44
CA PHE A 100 13.27 7.49 -5.21
C PHE A 100 13.39 6.51 -6.39
N ASP A 101 13.48 7.03 -7.59
CA ASP A 101 13.73 6.26 -8.82
C ASP A 101 15.22 6.04 -9.12
N GLY A 102 16.09 6.50 -8.22
CA GLY A 102 17.54 6.41 -8.35
C GLY A 102 18.15 7.50 -9.24
N THR A 103 17.35 8.43 -9.80
CA THR A 103 17.84 9.50 -10.67
C THR A 103 17.75 10.90 -10.06
N LYS A 104 16.95 11.10 -9.00
CA LYS A 104 16.62 12.43 -8.46
C LYS A 104 17.18 12.68 -7.08
N VAL A 105 17.20 11.67 -6.22
CA VAL A 105 17.59 11.82 -4.82
C VAL A 105 18.64 10.78 -4.46
N ALA A 106 19.69 11.24 -3.80
CA ALA A 106 20.68 10.38 -3.14
C ALA A 106 20.90 10.89 -1.71
N SER A 107 21.24 9.98 -0.81
CA SER A 107 21.63 10.30 0.55
C SER A 107 23.15 10.27 0.67
N VAL A 108 23.66 11.12 1.55
CA VAL A 108 25.08 11.12 1.94
C VAL A 108 25.13 10.87 3.43
N ASP A 109 25.79 9.82 3.85
CA ASP A 109 26.08 9.53 5.26
C ASP A 109 27.53 9.91 5.57
N ILE A 110 27.72 10.77 6.55
CA ILE A 110 29.03 11.28 6.95
C ILE A 110 29.20 11.13 8.44
N GLN A 111 30.35 10.60 8.83
CA GLN A 111 30.68 10.41 10.22
C GLN A 111 32.05 11.02 10.57
N GLY A 112 32.25 11.28 11.86
CA GLY A 112 33.52 11.78 12.39
C GLY A 112 33.83 13.21 11.98
N ASN A 113 35.10 13.47 11.63
CA ASN A 113 35.63 14.82 11.38
C ASN A 113 35.12 15.48 10.09
N LEU A 114 34.46 14.71 9.22
CA LEU A 114 33.86 15.21 8.00
C LEU A 114 32.49 15.84 8.21
N VAL A 115 31.88 15.64 9.37
CA VAL A 115 30.55 16.20 9.71
C VAL A 115 30.70 17.71 9.89
N PRO A 116 30.04 18.53 9.04
CA PRO A 116 30.15 19.99 9.15
C PRO A 116 29.45 20.51 10.40
N THR A 117 30.04 21.50 11.05
CA THR A 117 29.40 22.19 12.16
C THR A 117 28.18 22.97 11.66
N PRO A 118 26.97 22.74 12.22
CA PRO A 118 25.77 23.41 11.73
C PRO A 118 25.80 24.93 12.02
N ASN A 119 25.41 25.72 11.02
CA ASN A 119 25.20 27.17 11.14
C ASN A 119 23.76 27.50 10.72
N PHE A 120 22.80 27.20 11.56
CA PHE A 120 21.39 27.43 11.27
C PHE A 120 21.00 28.88 10.95
N PRO A 121 21.61 29.94 11.57
CA PRO A 121 21.33 31.30 11.17
C PRO A 121 21.72 31.60 9.74
N ALA A 122 22.88 31.10 9.26
CA ALA A 122 23.30 31.26 7.88
C ALA A 122 22.37 30.51 6.91
N TYR A 123 22.00 29.28 7.24
CA TYR A 123 21.09 28.44 6.42
C TYR A 123 19.70 29.05 6.26
N ARG A 124 19.18 29.71 7.31
CA ARG A 124 17.89 30.41 7.25
C ARG A 124 17.94 31.64 6.35
N LYS A 125 19.07 32.35 6.35
CA LYS A 125 19.27 33.53 5.54
C LYS A 125 19.50 33.20 4.06
N ASP A 126 20.25 32.17 3.83
CA ASP A 126 20.58 31.64 2.52
C ASP A 126 20.67 30.10 2.55
N PRO A 127 19.63 29.38 2.11
CA PRO A 127 19.63 27.91 2.11
C PRO A 127 20.74 27.27 1.28
N SER A 128 21.34 28.01 0.31
CA SER A 128 22.44 27.49 -0.50
C SER A 128 23.75 27.31 0.29
N THR A 129 23.86 27.94 1.45
CA THR A 129 24.99 27.79 2.37
C THR A 129 24.92 26.53 3.24
N ALA A 130 23.78 25.83 3.22
CA ALA A 130 23.64 24.57 3.95
C ALA A 130 24.57 23.49 3.36
N PRO A 131 25.26 22.70 4.21
CA PRO A 131 26.11 21.63 3.72
C PRO A 131 25.26 20.60 2.98
N GLY A 132 25.53 20.42 1.73
CA GLY A 132 24.77 19.49 0.88
C GLY A 132 25.36 19.43 -0.52
N VAL A 133 25.39 20.55 -1.19
CA VAL A 133 25.91 20.60 -2.57
C VAL A 133 27.40 20.26 -2.64
N ASP A 134 28.20 20.81 -1.74
CA ASP A 134 29.64 20.54 -1.69
C ASP A 134 29.94 19.09 -1.30
N LEU A 135 29.18 18.56 -0.32
CA LEU A 135 29.29 17.17 0.10
C LEU A 135 28.82 16.23 -0.99
N PHE A 136 27.74 16.58 -1.67
CA PHE A 136 27.19 15.79 -2.75
C PHE A 136 28.14 15.71 -3.96
N ASN A 137 28.89 16.75 -4.22
CA ASN A 137 29.86 16.81 -5.32
C ASN A 137 31.25 16.26 -4.94
N ASN A 138 31.48 15.92 -3.68
CA ASN A 138 32.77 15.37 -3.25
C ASN A 138 32.90 13.92 -3.74
N PRO A 139 33.92 13.60 -4.57
CA PRO A 139 34.12 12.26 -5.10
C PRO A 139 34.53 11.22 -4.04
N ASN A 140 35.03 11.69 -2.89
CA ASN A 140 35.44 10.81 -1.78
C ASN A 140 34.29 10.42 -0.83
N ILE A 141 33.08 10.92 -1.08
CA ILE A 141 31.92 10.63 -0.27
C ILE A 141 31.00 9.66 -1.03
N GLN A 142 30.75 8.53 -0.41
CA GLN A 142 29.84 7.56 -0.97
C GLN A 142 28.40 8.09 -0.95
N LYS A 143 27.77 8.02 -2.12
CA LYS A 143 26.36 8.37 -2.29
C LYS A 143 25.54 7.10 -2.27
N ILE A 144 24.48 7.11 -1.47
CA ILE A 144 23.55 5.99 -1.35
C ILE A 144 22.21 6.43 -1.96
N SER A 145 21.73 5.68 -2.96
CA SER A 145 20.42 5.89 -3.55
C SER A 145 19.47 4.85 -3.02
N THR A 146 18.39 5.29 -2.37
CA THR A 146 17.23 4.43 -2.11
C THR A 146 16.38 4.39 -3.38
N ILE A 147 16.03 3.21 -3.85
CA ILE A 147 15.21 3.03 -5.04
C ILE A 147 13.93 2.29 -4.66
N ASN A 148 12.81 2.94 -4.95
CA ASN A 148 11.48 2.36 -4.75
C ASN A 148 10.81 2.20 -6.11
N MET A 149 10.13 1.07 -6.30
CA MET A 149 9.44 0.79 -7.55
C MET A 149 8.19 -0.04 -7.31
N ASN A 150 7.25 0.03 -8.24
CA ASN A 150 6.10 -0.86 -8.26
C ASN A 150 6.40 -2.12 -9.07
N SER A 151 5.88 -3.25 -8.64
CA SER A 151 5.81 -4.43 -9.49
C SER A 151 4.97 -4.14 -10.74
N LYS A 152 5.31 -4.78 -11.86
CA LYS A 152 4.50 -4.74 -13.10
C LYS A 152 3.05 -5.21 -12.88
N ASP A 153 2.84 -6.09 -11.90
CA ASP A 153 1.54 -6.67 -11.56
C ASP A 153 0.83 -5.94 -10.40
N ALA A 154 1.39 -4.82 -9.93
CA ALA A 154 0.81 -4.05 -8.85
C ALA A 154 -0.58 -3.52 -9.22
N ARG A 155 -1.54 -3.72 -8.32
CA ARG A 155 -2.94 -3.32 -8.48
C ARG A 155 -3.44 -2.66 -7.21
N VAL A 156 -4.48 -1.88 -7.33
CA VAL A 156 -5.17 -1.32 -6.15
C VAL A 156 -5.82 -2.44 -5.36
N PRO A 157 -5.69 -2.46 -4.03
CA PRO A 157 -6.33 -3.45 -3.18
C PRO A 157 -7.86 -3.44 -3.31
N VAL A 158 -8.43 -4.62 -3.26
CA VAL A 158 -9.89 -4.80 -3.24
C VAL A 158 -10.30 -5.68 -2.06
N VAL A 159 -11.48 -5.40 -1.49
CA VAL A 159 -12.04 -6.13 -0.37
C VAL A 159 -13.38 -6.73 -0.78
N TYR A 160 -13.50 -8.03 -0.66
CA TYR A 160 -14.75 -8.77 -0.76
C TYR A 160 -15.42 -8.73 0.60
N LYS A 161 -16.64 -8.25 0.66
CA LYS A 161 -17.40 -8.16 1.91
C LYS A 161 -18.68 -8.93 1.81
N LEU A 162 -18.97 -9.68 2.87
CA LEU A 162 -20.28 -10.30 3.13
C LEU A 162 -20.79 -9.77 4.45
N ASN A 163 -22.07 -9.53 4.54
CA ASN A 163 -22.74 -9.22 5.79
C ASN A 163 -24.12 -9.91 5.85
N ALA A 164 -24.47 -10.32 7.04
CA ALA A 164 -25.79 -10.82 7.37
C ALA A 164 -26.26 -10.20 8.68
N SER A 165 -27.50 -9.79 8.77
CA SER A 165 -28.06 -9.30 10.01
C SER A 165 -29.52 -9.71 10.16
N TYR A 166 -29.91 -9.97 11.40
CA TYR A 166 -31.29 -10.15 11.82
C TYR A 166 -31.61 -9.16 12.91
N THR A 167 -32.77 -8.53 12.84
CA THR A 167 -33.26 -7.59 13.85
C THR A 167 -34.70 -7.91 14.18
N HIS A 168 -35.02 -8.10 15.48
CA HIS A 168 -36.35 -8.27 15.99
C HIS A 168 -36.79 -7.05 16.82
N PHE A 169 -37.98 -6.54 16.54
CA PHE A 169 -38.61 -5.44 17.27
C PHE A 169 -39.68 -5.99 18.21
N PHE A 170 -39.38 -6.02 19.50
CA PHE A 170 -40.33 -6.44 20.55
C PHE A 170 -41.39 -5.38 20.81
N SER A 171 -41.02 -4.10 20.65
CA SER A 171 -41.90 -2.92 20.78
C SER A 171 -41.24 -1.74 20.11
N ASP A 172 -41.95 -0.61 20.08
CA ASP A 172 -41.38 0.66 19.56
C ASP A 172 -40.15 1.15 20.33
N ARG A 173 -39.95 0.62 21.56
CA ARG A 173 -38.82 1.01 22.45
C ARG A 173 -37.73 -0.02 22.58
N LEU A 174 -38.00 -1.28 22.20
CA LEU A 174 -37.06 -2.37 22.39
C LEU A 174 -36.85 -3.15 21.10
N ARG A 175 -35.63 -3.18 20.62
CA ARG A 175 -35.17 -4.01 19.50
C ARG A 175 -33.91 -4.77 19.88
N VAL A 176 -33.77 -5.98 19.37
CA VAL A 176 -32.54 -6.78 19.49
C VAL A 176 -32.10 -7.21 18.11
N GLY A 177 -30.81 -7.12 17.84
CA GLY A 177 -30.25 -7.51 16.56
C GLY A 177 -28.94 -8.25 16.72
N ILE A 178 -28.66 -9.15 15.78
CA ILE A 178 -27.39 -9.84 15.62
C ILE A 178 -26.88 -9.59 14.21
N SER A 179 -25.56 -9.38 14.07
CA SER A 179 -24.92 -9.17 12.77
C SER A 179 -23.63 -9.98 12.67
N ALA A 180 -23.40 -10.52 11.48
CA ALA A 180 -22.18 -11.24 11.13
C ALA A 180 -21.54 -10.57 9.90
N TYR A 181 -20.20 -10.49 9.89
CA TYR A 181 -19.43 -9.90 8.82
C TYR A 181 -18.27 -10.82 8.44
N ALA A 182 -17.99 -10.92 7.14
CA ALA A 182 -16.81 -11.59 6.64
C ALA A 182 -16.16 -10.71 5.57
N ASN A 183 -14.82 -10.55 5.65
CA ASN A 183 -14.08 -9.72 4.74
C ASN A 183 -12.83 -10.46 4.27
N TRP A 184 -12.55 -10.40 2.95
CA TRP A 184 -11.32 -10.91 2.36
C TRP A 184 -10.70 -9.82 1.50
N ALA A 185 -9.45 -9.46 1.79
CA ALA A 185 -8.70 -8.53 0.98
C ALA A 185 -7.81 -9.26 -0.03
N ARG A 186 -7.70 -8.70 -1.23
CA ARG A 186 -6.78 -9.14 -2.29
C ARG A 186 -5.95 -7.98 -2.80
N HIS A 187 -4.77 -8.29 -3.34
CA HIS A 187 -3.80 -7.32 -3.85
C HIS A 187 -3.32 -6.31 -2.78
N ASN A 188 -3.24 -6.76 -1.51
CA ASN A 188 -2.62 -5.94 -0.48
C ASN A 188 -1.16 -5.69 -0.84
N TYR A 189 -0.70 -4.48 -0.51
CA TYR A 189 0.69 -4.12 -0.72
C TYR A 189 1.61 -4.92 0.20
N MET A 190 2.68 -5.39 -0.37
CA MET A 190 3.81 -5.97 0.34
C MET A 190 5.09 -5.34 -0.21
N TYR A 191 5.95 -4.88 0.67
CA TYR A 191 7.27 -4.41 0.31
C TYR A 191 8.25 -5.57 0.39
N VAL A 192 9.06 -5.71 -0.66
CA VAL A 192 10.12 -6.71 -0.72
C VAL A 192 11.41 -5.98 -1.00
N ASP A 193 12.40 -6.19 -0.14
CA ASP A 193 13.75 -5.71 -0.38
C ASP A 193 14.41 -6.59 -1.46
N ARG A 194 14.75 -5.98 -2.59
CA ARG A 194 15.39 -6.65 -3.72
C ARG A 194 16.90 -6.56 -3.69
N ASN A 195 17.46 -5.90 -2.69
CA ASN A 195 18.90 -5.83 -2.45
C ASN A 195 19.39 -6.97 -1.53
N MET A 196 18.55 -7.95 -1.26
CA MET A 196 18.89 -9.14 -0.48
C MET A 196 19.15 -10.33 -1.40
N VAL A 197 19.93 -11.28 -0.94
CA VAL A 197 20.09 -12.58 -1.63
C VAL A 197 18.75 -13.29 -1.70
N ASP A 198 18.51 -14.04 -2.77
CA ASP A 198 17.20 -14.67 -3.03
C ASP A 198 16.87 -15.76 -2.00
N GLU A 199 17.88 -16.50 -1.52
CA GLU A 199 17.69 -17.56 -0.54
C GLU A 199 18.42 -17.23 0.78
N PRO A 200 17.80 -17.52 1.93
CA PRO A 200 18.45 -17.33 3.21
C PRO A 200 19.62 -18.31 3.39
N TYR A 201 20.71 -17.85 3.97
CA TYR A 201 21.84 -18.70 4.34
C TYR A 201 21.45 -19.79 5.33
N PHE A 202 20.55 -19.48 6.26
CA PHE A 202 19.97 -20.45 7.19
C PHE A 202 18.62 -19.96 7.72
N ARG A 203 17.93 -20.84 8.46
CA ARG A 203 16.63 -20.53 9.06
C ARG A 203 16.64 -20.82 10.56
N ILE A 204 15.96 -19.99 11.35
CA ILE A 204 15.85 -20.14 12.80
C ILE A 204 14.54 -20.87 13.10
N ALA A 205 14.63 -22.16 13.42
CA ALA A 205 13.46 -22.99 13.68
C ALA A 205 12.61 -22.50 14.86
N ALA A 206 13.24 -22.00 15.92
CA ALA A 206 12.57 -21.46 17.10
C ALA A 206 11.76 -20.17 16.82
N GLU A 207 11.98 -19.53 15.67
CA GLU A 207 11.31 -18.31 15.26
C GLU A 207 10.41 -18.55 14.03
N GLY A 208 9.73 -19.67 13.97
CA GLY A 208 8.84 -20.02 12.88
C GLY A 208 9.54 -20.17 11.53
N ASN A 209 10.77 -20.68 11.52
CA ASN A 209 11.61 -20.82 10.33
C ASN A 209 11.96 -19.48 9.65
N ARG A 210 12.10 -18.39 10.42
CA ARG A 210 12.54 -17.10 9.89
C ARG A 210 13.89 -17.25 9.18
N GLY A 211 13.96 -16.76 7.94
CA GLY A 211 15.18 -16.72 7.14
C GLY A 211 16.19 -15.71 7.65
N VAL A 212 17.48 -16.07 7.62
CA VAL A 212 18.62 -15.19 7.88
C VAL A 212 19.43 -15.04 6.59
N PHE A 213 19.59 -13.82 6.13
CA PHE A 213 20.14 -13.48 4.81
C PHE A 213 21.60 -13.00 4.86
N VAL A 214 22.30 -13.37 5.92
CA VAL A 214 23.75 -13.16 6.07
C VAL A 214 24.38 -14.47 6.56
N PRO A 215 25.68 -14.74 6.23
CA PRO A 215 26.39 -15.90 6.74
C PRO A 215 26.45 -15.90 8.26
N ALA A 216 26.35 -17.07 8.89
CA ALA A 216 26.37 -17.20 10.34
C ALA A 216 27.65 -16.67 10.98
N GLU A 217 28.78 -16.83 10.30
CA GLU A 217 30.10 -16.36 10.71
C GLU A 217 30.25 -14.83 10.71
N SER A 218 29.40 -14.12 9.94
CA SER A 218 29.39 -12.65 9.94
C SER A 218 28.68 -12.05 11.14
N ILE A 219 27.94 -12.87 11.91
CA ILE A 219 27.13 -12.42 13.03
C ILE A 219 27.97 -12.35 14.30
N ASN A 220 28.05 -11.17 14.88
CA ASN A 220 28.67 -10.99 16.20
C ASN A 220 27.79 -11.62 17.27
N THR A 221 28.28 -12.68 17.93
CA THR A 221 27.52 -13.45 18.93
C THR A 221 27.18 -12.68 20.20
N LYS A 222 27.81 -11.53 20.44
CA LYS A 222 27.56 -10.72 21.65
C LYS A 222 26.38 -9.75 21.49
N ASN A 223 26.16 -9.21 20.27
CA ASN A 223 25.15 -8.18 20.04
C ASN A 223 24.24 -8.46 18.83
N GLY A 224 24.48 -9.55 18.08
CA GLY A 224 23.69 -9.92 16.91
C GLY A 224 23.90 -9.04 15.67
N ALA A 225 24.81 -8.06 15.73
CA ALA A 225 25.12 -7.23 14.56
C ALA A 225 25.96 -8.01 13.53
N THR A 226 25.93 -7.54 12.28
CA THR A 226 26.74 -8.09 11.20
C THR A 226 27.45 -6.96 10.44
N ASP A 227 28.69 -7.20 10.04
CA ASP A 227 29.51 -6.32 9.20
C ASP A 227 29.50 -6.76 7.72
N TRP A 228 28.52 -7.58 7.34
CA TRP A 228 28.43 -8.18 6.01
C TRP A 228 28.32 -7.19 4.85
N MET A 229 28.08 -5.91 5.12
CA MET A 229 27.98 -4.85 4.13
C MET A 229 29.35 -4.21 3.78
N GLN A 230 30.42 -4.98 3.80
CA GLN A 230 31.72 -4.53 3.28
C GLN A 230 31.92 -4.94 1.84
#